data_b61ffe89c688c85ec8c076e31ee279ba
#
_entry.id   b61ffe89c688c85ec8c076e31ee279ba
#
_cell.length_a   1.000
_cell.length_b   1.000
_cell.length_c   1.000
_cell.angle_alpha   90.00
_cell.angle_beta   90.00
_cell.angle_gamma   90.00
#
_symmetry.space_group_name_H-M   'P 1'
#
loop_
_entity.id
_entity.type
_entity.pdbx_description
1 polymer ?
#
loop_
_entity_poly.entity_id
_entity_poly.type
_entity_poly.pdbx_seq_one_letter_code
_entity_poly.pdbx_strand_id
1 'polypeptide(L)'
;MKVKWRFIAFKFVFLYKNSVSTLKVTKMKDKSSLPTRKLSITLKTVFGLEEAVMQELEELGYTGMVAANRAVYLKGDWNDVYRLNLHCRCVISVLVKIADFELRNEDDLYKQCLRIDWTSIFSVDKTFAVKGAVFSDLFNHTQFPYLVVKDAIADTFRKELNERPDVNIKTPQVMFDLYIRDRKATISVNTSGVPLFQRGYRESAGEAPLNEVVAAGLVRLSGWDRKSTFVDPFCGSGTLLIE
;
A
#
# COMPACT_ATOMS: atom_id res chain seq x y z
N MET A 1 27.43 9.84 7.21
CA MET A 1 26.84 9.45 5.90
C MET A 1 25.33 9.65 6.01
N LYS A 2 24.77 10.77 5.52
CA LYS A 2 23.33 11.08 5.63
C LYS A 2 22.60 10.49 4.42
N VAL A 3 21.80 9.47 4.68
CA VAL A 3 21.16 8.63 3.69
C VAL A 3 20.02 9.37 2.97
N LYS A 4 19.95 9.19 1.65
CA LYS A 4 18.96 9.75 0.67
C LYS A 4 17.50 9.30 0.87
N TRP A 5 17.03 9.03 2.08
CA TRP A 5 15.71 8.47 2.38
C TRP A 5 14.54 9.46 2.26
N ARG A 6 14.83 10.76 2.09
CA ARG A 6 13.80 11.81 2.07
C ARG A 6 13.00 11.93 0.77
N PHE A 7 13.39 11.24 -0.31
CA PHE A 7 12.86 11.56 -1.65
C PHE A 7 11.69 10.67 -2.14
N ILE A 8 11.50 9.46 -1.64
CA ILE A 8 10.49 8.53 -2.18
C ILE A 8 9.11 8.80 -1.56
N ALA A 9 9.01 8.97 -0.26
CA ALA A 9 7.76 9.34 0.41
C ALA A 9 7.28 10.76 0.00
N PHE A 10 8.22 11.67 -0.26
CA PHE A 10 7.93 13.05 -0.68
C PHE A 10 7.29 13.13 -2.08
N LYS A 11 7.61 12.20 -2.98
CA LYS A 11 7.08 12.21 -4.35
C LYS A 11 5.58 11.86 -4.41
N PHE A 12 5.10 10.96 -3.56
CA PHE A 12 3.68 10.59 -3.50
C PHE A 12 2.82 11.65 -2.79
N VAL A 13 3.36 12.27 -1.74
CA VAL A 13 2.72 13.39 -1.02
C VAL A 13 2.53 14.62 -1.90
N PHE A 14 3.50 14.90 -2.77
CA PHE A 14 3.46 16.06 -3.68
C PHE A 14 2.40 15.88 -4.78
N LEU A 15 2.13 14.65 -5.20
CA LEU A 15 1.16 14.34 -6.27
C LEU A 15 -0.29 14.55 -5.80
N TYR A 16 -0.61 14.25 -4.54
CA TYR A 16 -1.96 14.47 -4.00
C TYR A 16 -2.23 15.94 -3.64
N LYS A 17 -1.19 16.68 -3.22
CA LYS A 17 -1.34 18.13 -2.92
C LYS A 17 -1.55 18.99 -4.16
N ASN A 18 -1.03 18.61 -5.31
CA ASN A 18 -1.13 19.40 -6.55
C ASN A 18 -2.47 19.23 -7.28
N SER A 19 -3.23 18.17 -7.07
CA SER A 19 -4.58 18.03 -7.62
C SER A 19 -5.66 18.82 -6.88
N VAL A 20 -5.33 19.44 -5.73
CA VAL A 20 -6.25 20.29 -4.95
C VAL A 20 -6.02 21.78 -5.21
N SER A 21 -5.04 22.17 -6.03
CA SER A 21 -4.60 23.58 -6.14
C SER A 21 -5.24 24.39 -7.27
N THR A 22 -6.34 23.96 -7.89
CA THR A 22 -7.06 24.77 -8.90
C THR A 22 -8.40 25.29 -8.40
N LEU A 23 -8.61 25.37 -7.10
CA LEU A 23 -9.74 26.10 -6.53
C LEU A 23 -9.24 27.45 -5.97
N LYS A 24 -9.78 28.53 -6.54
CA LYS A 24 -9.50 29.94 -6.24
C LYS A 24 -9.23 30.19 -4.75
N VAL A 25 -8.06 30.80 -4.47
CA VAL A 25 -7.70 31.34 -3.14
C VAL A 25 -8.71 32.42 -2.75
N THR A 26 -9.75 32.02 -2.06
CA THR A 26 -10.57 32.94 -1.23
C THR A 26 -10.11 32.75 0.21
N LYS A 27 -9.80 33.86 0.88
CA LYS A 27 -9.25 33.98 2.24
C LYS A 27 -9.60 32.82 3.16
N MET A 28 -8.61 32.03 3.56
CA MET A 28 -8.75 30.95 4.53
C MET A 28 -8.98 31.51 5.93
N LYS A 29 -10.20 31.37 6.41
CA LYS A 29 -10.52 31.43 7.85
C LYS A 29 -10.09 30.10 8.49
N ASP A 30 -9.69 30.16 9.75
CA ASP A 30 -9.16 29.09 10.59
C ASP A 30 -9.59 27.65 10.24
N LYS A 31 -8.60 26.77 10.01
CA LYS A 31 -8.76 25.35 9.73
C LYS A 31 -8.74 24.51 11.01
N SER A 32 -9.61 24.75 11.96
CA SER A 32 -9.66 23.92 13.19
C SER A 32 -10.79 22.89 13.26
N SER A 33 -11.53 22.62 12.18
CA SER A 33 -12.63 21.63 12.25
C SER A 33 -13.08 21.05 10.91
N LEU A 34 -12.18 20.49 10.09
CA LEU A 34 -12.61 19.55 9.06
C LEU A 34 -12.75 18.17 9.70
N PRO A 35 -13.90 17.47 9.59
CA PRO A 35 -13.99 16.09 10.03
C PRO A 35 -13.00 15.27 9.20
N THR A 36 -11.90 14.87 9.81
CA THR A 36 -10.90 14.00 9.20
C THR A 36 -11.58 12.65 8.92
N ARG A 37 -12.00 12.44 7.67
CA ARG A 37 -12.57 11.17 7.24
C ARG A 37 -11.53 10.09 7.52
N LYS A 38 -11.81 9.21 8.47
CA LYS A 38 -10.92 8.11 8.80
C LYS A 38 -10.77 7.20 7.59
N LEU A 39 -9.55 7.03 7.13
CA LEU A 39 -9.18 6.11 6.05
C LEU A 39 -9.20 4.68 6.59
N SER A 40 -9.61 3.72 5.75
CA SER A 40 -9.39 2.31 6.02
C SER A 40 -8.03 1.91 5.44
N ILE A 41 -7.10 1.57 6.32
CA ILE A 41 -5.72 1.25 5.98
C ILE A 41 -5.52 -0.26 6.12
N THR A 42 -4.85 -0.87 5.16
CA THR A 42 -4.46 -2.27 5.18
C THR A 42 -2.94 -2.36 5.10
N LEU A 43 -2.33 -3.01 6.08
CA LEU A 43 -0.91 -3.31 6.12
C LEU A 43 -0.70 -4.74 5.64
N LYS A 44 -0.14 -4.93 4.45
CA LYS A 44 0.19 -6.27 3.92
C LYS A 44 1.48 -6.78 4.56
N THR A 45 1.49 -8.04 4.96
CA THR A 45 2.67 -8.69 5.53
C THR A 45 2.84 -10.12 5.00
N VAL A 46 3.86 -10.82 5.46
CA VAL A 46 4.07 -12.24 5.19
C VAL A 46 3.19 -13.06 6.14
N PHE A 47 2.70 -14.21 5.67
CA PHE A 47 1.95 -15.15 6.51
C PHE A 47 2.76 -15.55 7.76
N GLY A 48 2.11 -15.47 8.91
CA GLY A 48 2.73 -15.76 10.21
C GLY A 48 3.42 -14.57 10.88
N LEU A 49 3.49 -13.40 10.21
CA LEU A 49 4.04 -12.17 10.81
C LEU A 49 2.97 -11.17 11.24
N GLU A 50 1.70 -11.54 11.20
CA GLU A 50 0.59 -10.65 11.58
C GLU A 50 0.74 -10.17 13.02
N GLU A 51 1.17 -11.05 13.93
CA GLU A 51 1.43 -10.71 15.34
C GLU A 51 2.60 -9.73 15.48
N ALA A 52 3.69 -9.93 14.74
CA ALA A 52 4.83 -9.01 14.74
C ALA A 52 4.43 -7.60 14.28
N VAL A 53 3.52 -7.52 13.28
CA VAL A 53 2.94 -6.24 12.84
C VAL A 53 2.06 -5.62 13.92
N MET A 54 1.24 -6.42 14.61
CA MET A 54 0.39 -5.93 15.71
C MET A 54 1.24 -5.31 16.82
N GLN A 55 2.29 -6.01 17.28
CA GLN A 55 3.23 -5.50 18.29
C GLN A 55 3.92 -4.21 17.83
N GLU A 56 4.33 -4.14 16.56
CA GLU A 56 4.95 -2.94 15.97
C GLU A 56 4.00 -1.74 15.99
N LEU A 57 2.72 -1.96 15.67
CA LEU A 57 1.70 -0.93 15.71
C LEU A 57 1.38 -0.46 17.12
N GLU A 58 1.35 -1.38 18.11
CA GLU A 58 1.16 -1.05 19.52
C GLU A 58 2.30 -0.17 20.05
N GLU A 59 3.56 -0.50 19.72
CA GLU A 59 4.72 0.34 20.04
C GLU A 59 4.63 1.74 19.40
N LEU A 60 4.02 1.84 18.23
CA LEU A 60 3.75 3.12 17.56
C LEU A 60 2.52 3.85 18.15
N GLY A 61 1.82 3.25 19.12
CA GLY A 61 0.67 3.84 19.82
C GLY A 61 -0.66 3.66 19.10
N TYR A 62 -0.77 2.76 18.12
CA TYR A 62 -2.03 2.43 17.48
C TYR A 62 -2.86 1.47 18.33
N THR A 63 -4.19 1.59 18.22
CA THR A 63 -5.17 0.73 18.89
C THR A 63 -6.30 0.37 17.94
N GLY A 64 -7.03 -0.71 18.27
CA GLY A 64 -8.18 -1.13 17.45
C GLY A 64 -7.81 -1.71 16.11
N MET A 65 -6.59 -2.25 15.97
CA MET A 65 -6.15 -2.99 14.81
C MET A 65 -6.83 -4.36 14.78
N VAL A 66 -6.99 -4.91 13.59
CA VAL A 66 -7.56 -6.24 13.36
C VAL A 66 -6.62 -7.05 12.47
N ALA A 67 -6.10 -8.15 13.01
CA ALA A 67 -5.29 -9.08 12.24
C ALA A 67 -6.17 -9.92 11.31
N ALA A 68 -5.66 -10.17 10.10
CA ALA A 68 -6.24 -11.04 9.11
C ALA A 68 -5.14 -11.80 8.37
N ASN A 69 -5.49 -12.77 7.53
CA ASN A 69 -4.49 -13.53 6.79
C ASN A 69 -3.61 -12.60 5.92
N ARG A 70 -2.32 -12.56 6.19
CA ARG A 70 -1.29 -11.72 5.53
C ARG A 70 -1.58 -10.21 5.56
N ALA A 71 -2.38 -9.75 6.52
CA ALA A 71 -2.73 -8.34 6.61
C ALA A 71 -3.12 -7.93 8.04
N VAL A 72 -2.94 -6.64 8.34
CA VAL A 72 -3.51 -6.00 9.52
C VAL A 72 -4.30 -4.78 9.08
N TYR A 73 -5.51 -4.64 9.58
CA TYR A 73 -6.40 -3.52 9.27
C TYR A 73 -6.43 -2.51 10.41
N LEU A 74 -6.45 -1.24 10.07
CA LEU A 74 -6.66 -0.15 11.01
C LEU A 74 -7.37 1.03 10.36
N LYS A 75 -7.87 1.95 11.19
CA LYS A 75 -8.43 3.22 10.73
C LYS A 75 -7.52 4.37 11.17
N GLY A 76 -7.21 5.26 10.25
CA GLY A 76 -6.33 6.39 10.50
C GLY A 76 -6.55 7.53 9.52
N ASP A 77 -5.63 8.46 9.50
CA ASP A 77 -5.59 9.57 8.54
C ASP A 77 -4.34 9.50 7.63
N TRP A 78 -4.10 10.54 6.83
CA TRP A 78 -2.92 10.58 5.96
C TRP A 78 -1.60 10.70 6.73
N ASN A 79 -1.59 11.30 7.92
CA ASN A 79 -0.39 11.35 8.75
C ASN A 79 -0.03 9.94 9.24
N ASP A 80 -1.05 9.12 9.56
CA ASP A 80 -0.86 7.72 9.90
C ASP A 80 -0.29 6.93 8.71
N VAL A 81 -0.83 7.13 7.51
CA VAL A 81 -0.29 6.48 6.29
C VAL A 81 1.19 6.81 6.10
N TYR A 82 1.61 8.06 6.28
CA TYR A 82 3.02 8.45 6.18
C TYR A 82 3.87 7.82 7.28
N ARG A 83 3.37 7.86 8.51
CA ARG A 83 4.05 7.30 9.68
C ARG A 83 4.25 5.78 9.53
N LEU A 84 3.24 5.07 9.08
CA LEU A 84 3.29 3.63 8.84
C LEU A 84 4.30 3.25 7.74
N ASN A 85 4.29 3.97 6.60
CA ASN A 85 5.29 3.76 5.54
C ASN A 85 6.73 4.06 5.99
N LEU A 86 6.91 4.96 6.95
CA LEU A 86 8.24 5.37 7.42
C LEU A 86 8.80 4.45 8.49
N HIS A 87 7.95 3.96 9.38
CA HIS A 87 8.38 3.29 10.62
C HIS A 87 8.19 1.77 10.60
N CYS A 88 7.20 1.24 9.86
CA CYS A 88 6.95 -0.20 9.87
C CYS A 88 8.05 -1.00 9.19
N ARG A 89 8.54 -2.03 9.88
CA ARG A 89 9.56 -2.96 9.40
C ARG A 89 9.00 -4.32 9.01
N CYS A 90 7.91 -4.76 9.68
CA CYS A 90 7.25 -6.04 9.43
C CYS A 90 6.18 -5.98 8.32
N VAL A 91 6.08 -4.85 7.61
CA VAL A 91 5.06 -4.57 6.59
C VAL A 91 5.68 -4.55 5.20
N ILE A 92 5.02 -5.21 4.24
CA ILE A 92 5.41 -5.21 2.82
C ILE A 92 4.92 -3.95 2.11
N SER A 93 3.66 -3.56 2.38
CA SER A 93 3.05 -2.38 1.77
C SER A 93 1.88 -1.86 2.60
N VAL A 94 1.68 -0.55 2.54
CA VAL A 94 0.57 0.17 3.15
C VAL A 94 -0.43 0.54 2.07
N LEU A 95 -1.66 0.04 2.20
CA LEU A 95 -2.75 0.23 1.26
C LEU A 95 -3.82 1.12 1.88
N VAL A 96 -4.38 2.03 1.09
CA VAL A 96 -5.56 2.82 1.46
C VAL A 96 -6.73 2.39 0.61
N LYS A 97 -7.80 1.92 1.26
CA LYS A 97 -9.00 1.44 0.57
C LYS A 97 -9.70 2.59 -0.15
N ILE A 98 -9.99 2.37 -1.45
CA ILE A 98 -10.77 3.27 -2.30
C ILE A 98 -12.24 2.85 -2.27
N ALA A 99 -12.50 1.57 -2.57
CA ALA A 99 -13.84 1.02 -2.67
C ALA A 99 -13.87 -0.45 -2.26
N ASP A 100 -15.02 -0.91 -1.80
CA ASP A 100 -15.35 -2.33 -1.65
C ASP A 100 -16.79 -2.57 -2.07
N PHE A 101 -17.05 -3.68 -2.74
CA PHE A 101 -18.35 -4.03 -3.27
C PHE A 101 -18.49 -5.56 -3.47
N GLU A 102 -19.74 -6.02 -3.54
CA GLU A 102 -20.04 -7.41 -3.86
C GLU A 102 -20.22 -7.60 -5.37
N LEU A 103 -19.75 -8.75 -5.87
CA LEU A 103 -19.86 -9.18 -7.25
C LEU A 103 -20.95 -10.26 -7.37
N ARG A 104 -21.87 -10.10 -8.28
CA ARG A 104 -22.88 -11.12 -8.64
C ARG A 104 -22.39 -12.02 -9.77
N ASN A 105 -21.66 -11.42 -10.70
CA ASN A 105 -21.05 -12.03 -11.87
C ASN A 105 -19.77 -11.27 -12.28
N GLU A 106 -19.07 -11.76 -13.31
CA GLU A 106 -17.83 -11.14 -13.82
C GLU A 106 -18.03 -9.69 -14.28
N ASP A 107 -19.17 -9.39 -14.94
CA ASP A 107 -19.47 -8.07 -15.49
C ASP A 107 -19.67 -7.00 -14.43
N ASP A 108 -20.07 -7.41 -13.22
CA ASP A 108 -20.28 -6.47 -12.11
C ASP A 108 -19.00 -5.75 -11.72
N LEU A 109 -17.84 -6.40 -11.85
CA LEU A 109 -16.55 -5.78 -11.54
C LEU A 109 -16.34 -4.50 -12.38
N TYR A 110 -16.54 -4.58 -13.67
CA TYR A 110 -16.42 -3.42 -14.56
C TYR A 110 -17.43 -2.32 -14.22
N LYS A 111 -18.70 -2.68 -14.04
CA LYS A 111 -19.78 -1.74 -13.71
C LYS A 111 -19.53 -1.01 -12.38
N GLN A 112 -19.03 -1.73 -11.36
CA GLN A 112 -18.70 -1.12 -10.07
C GLN A 112 -17.47 -0.22 -10.16
N CYS A 113 -16.45 -0.62 -10.94
CA CYS A 113 -15.26 0.21 -11.17
C CYS A 113 -15.57 1.53 -11.89
N LEU A 114 -16.53 1.53 -12.83
CA LEU A 114 -16.97 2.76 -13.51
C LEU A 114 -17.66 3.78 -12.57
N ARG A 115 -18.10 3.37 -11.37
CA ARG A 115 -18.70 4.26 -10.37
C ARG A 115 -17.68 4.98 -9.50
N ILE A 116 -16.41 4.59 -9.58
CA ILE A 116 -15.32 5.20 -8.82
C ILE A 116 -14.85 6.44 -9.58
N ASP A 117 -14.74 7.55 -8.88
CA ASP A 117 -14.19 8.79 -9.41
C ASP A 117 -12.65 8.70 -9.49
N TRP A 118 -12.16 8.05 -10.56
CA TRP A 118 -10.75 7.82 -10.78
C TRP A 118 -9.96 9.10 -11.04
N THR A 119 -10.60 10.09 -11.63
CA THR A 119 -9.97 11.39 -11.97
C THR A 119 -9.68 12.24 -10.74
N SER A 120 -10.39 12.01 -9.64
CA SER A 120 -10.07 12.62 -8.34
C SER A 120 -8.91 11.92 -7.61
N ILE A 121 -8.57 10.67 -7.98
CA ILE A 121 -7.54 9.88 -7.31
C ILE A 121 -6.16 10.15 -7.89
N PHE A 122 -6.04 10.25 -9.22
CA PHE A 122 -4.78 10.55 -9.89
C PHE A 122 -5.01 11.30 -11.22
N SER A 123 -3.98 11.99 -11.70
CA SER A 123 -4.08 12.77 -12.95
C SER A 123 -3.65 11.91 -14.15
N VAL A 124 -4.16 12.26 -15.35
CA VAL A 124 -3.99 11.52 -16.59
C VAL A 124 -2.53 11.39 -17.06
N ASP A 125 -1.66 12.32 -16.65
CA ASP A 125 -0.23 12.32 -16.93
C ASP A 125 0.55 11.22 -16.18
N LYS A 126 -0.09 10.52 -15.23
CA LYS A 126 0.55 9.49 -14.42
C LYS A 126 0.34 8.10 -15.02
N THR A 127 1.42 7.33 -15.00
CA THR A 127 1.33 5.91 -15.33
C THR A 127 0.76 5.12 -14.17
N PHE A 128 -0.05 4.12 -14.47
CA PHE A 128 -0.64 3.27 -13.44
C PHE A 128 -0.51 1.78 -13.74
N ALA A 129 -0.71 0.95 -12.72
CA ALA A 129 -0.89 -0.48 -12.85
C ALA A 129 -1.89 -1.01 -11.82
N VAL A 130 -2.51 -2.15 -12.15
CA VAL A 130 -3.37 -2.91 -11.24
C VAL A 130 -2.72 -4.25 -10.98
N LYS A 131 -2.53 -4.59 -9.71
CA LYS A 131 -2.05 -5.89 -9.23
C LYS A 131 -2.89 -6.34 -8.04
N GLY A 132 -2.65 -7.53 -7.53
CA GLY A 132 -3.35 -7.97 -6.32
C GLY A 132 -3.44 -9.48 -6.20
N ALA A 133 -4.55 -9.98 -5.64
CA ALA A 133 -4.84 -11.39 -5.48
C ALA A 133 -6.33 -11.65 -5.70
N VAL A 134 -6.64 -12.72 -6.44
CA VAL A 134 -8.01 -13.12 -6.77
C VAL A 134 -8.22 -14.56 -6.30
N PHE A 135 -9.16 -14.74 -5.38
CA PHE A 135 -9.62 -16.01 -4.81
C PHE A 135 -11.13 -16.08 -5.00
N SER A 136 -11.58 -16.39 -6.21
CA SER A 136 -13.01 -16.40 -6.57
C SER A 136 -13.27 -17.33 -7.73
N ASP A 137 -14.34 -18.10 -7.63
CA ASP A 137 -14.82 -18.99 -8.69
C ASP A 137 -15.52 -18.23 -9.84
N LEU A 138 -15.76 -16.93 -9.65
CA LEU A 138 -16.34 -16.08 -10.70
C LEU A 138 -15.39 -15.87 -11.89
N PHE A 139 -14.08 -16.06 -11.70
CA PHE A 139 -13.08 -15.74 -12.71
C PHE A 139 -12.23 -16.97 -13.04
N ASN A 140 -12.29 -17.41 -14.29
CA ASN A 140 -11.50 -18.55 -14.77
C ASN A 140 -9.99 -18.24 -14.81
N HIS A 141 -9.61 -16.96 -14.95
CA HIS A 141 -8.23 -16.52 -15.00
C HIS A 141 -7.97 -15.39 -14.01
N THR A 142 -7.01 -15.58 -13.13
CA THR A 142 -6.67 -14.61 -12.07
C THR A 142 -6.17 -13.27 -12.58
N GLN A 143 -5.67 -13.19 -13.82
CA GLN A 143 -5.21 -11.94 -14.44
C GLN A 143 -6.34 -11.13 -15.07
N PHE A 144 -7.44 -11.77 -15.47
CA PHE A 144 -8.55 -11.11 -16.14
C PHE A 144 -9.15 -9.97 -15.31
N PRO A 145 -9.43 -10.11 -14.00
CA PRO A 145 -9.95 -9.01 -13.19
C PRO A 145 -9.07 -7.75 -13.18
N TYR A 146 -7.74 -7.90 -13.28
CA TYR A 146 -6.84 -6.73 -13.33
C TYR A 146 -7.01 -5.97 -14.64
N LEU A 147 -7.23 -6.67 -15.75
CA LEU A 147 -7.50 -6.05 -17.05
C LEU A 147 -8.85 -5.33 -17.04
N VAL A 148 -9.87 -5.94 -16.43
CA VAL A 148 -11.20 -5.32 -16.28
C VAL A 148 -11.12 -4.00 -15.50
N VAL A 149 -10.41 -3.97 -14.37
CA VAL A 149 -10.22 -2.73 -13.60
C VAL A 149 -9.41 -1.71 -14.38
N LYS A 150 -8.34 -2.14 -15.06
CA LYS A 150 -7.53 -1.27 -15.94
C LYS A 150 -8.37 -0.61 -17.02
N ASP A 151 -9.25 -1.40 -17.67
CA ASP A 151 -10.10 -0.89 -18.75
C ASP A 151 -11.16 0.08 -18.22
N ALA A 152 -11.77 -0.22 -17.06
CA ALA A 152 -12.72 0.70 -16.42
C ALA A 152 -12.07 2.03 -16.02
N ILE A 153 -10.81 2.02 -15.55
CA ILE A 153 -10.04 3.24 -15.28
C ILE A 153 -9.85 4.03 -16.59
N ALA A 154 -9.33 3.37 -17.62
CA ALA A 154 -9.07 4.01 -18.91
C ALA A 154 -10.33 4.62 -19.53
N ASP A 155 -11.46 3.91 -19.46
CA ASP A 155 -12.73 4.36 -20.03
C ASP A 155 -13.35 5.52 -19.24
N THR A 156 -13.17 5.55 -17.90
CA THR A 156 -13.56 6.71 -17.10
C THR A 156 -12.80 7.96 -17.52
N PHE A 157 -11.47 7.88 -17.66
CA PHE A 157 -10.67 9.02 -18.11
C PHE A 157 -11.03 9.47 -19.54
N ARG A 158 -11.26 8.52 -20.46
CA ARG A 158 -11.71 8.86 -21.82
C ARG A 158 -13.04 9.59 -21.83
N LYS A 159 -13.99 9.14 -21.00
CA LYS A 159 -15.32 9.73 -20.90
C LYS A 159 -15.28 11.14 -20.32
N GLU A 160 -14.46 11.37 -19.30
CA GLU A 160 -14.44 12.62 -18.55
C GLU A 160 -13.47 13.66 -19.10
N LEU A 161 -12.31 13.23 -19.59
CA LEU A 161 -11.23 14.11 -20.02
C LEU A 161 -10.88 13.97 -21.51
N ASN A 162 -11.50 13.00 -22.24
CA ASN A 162 -11.16 12.63 -23.61
C ASN A 162 -9.68 12.20 -23.77
N GLU A 163 -9.05 11.76 -22.69
CA GLU A 163 -7.66 11.33 -22.61
C GLU A 163 -7.57 9.95 -21.95
N ARG A 164 -6.41 9.33 -22.01
CA ARG A 164 -6.18 8.01 -21.41
C ARG A 164 -4.84 8.00 -20.66
N PRO A 165 -4.81 7.60 -19.36
CA PRO A 165 -3.56 7.41 -18.65
C PRO A 165 -2.80 6.18 -19.18
N ASP A 166 -1.48 6.27 -19.21
CA ASP A 166 -0.61 5.18 -19.62
C ASP A 166 -0.47 4.09 -18.58
N VAL A 167 -0.34 2.85 -19.03
CA VAL A 167 -0.11 1.67 -18.18
C VAL A 167 1.37 1.33 -18.15
N ASN A 168 1.95 1.25 -16.94
CA ASN A 168 3.32 0.79 -16.74
C ASN A 168 3.35 -0.28 -15.66
N ILE A 169 3.49 -1.55 -16.06
CA ILE A 169 3.46 -2.69 -15.13
C ILE A 169 4.74 -2.80 -14.30
N LYS A 170 5.89 -2.33 -14.82
CA LYS A 170 7.20 -2.47 -14.17
C LYS A 170 7.42 -1.39 -13.11
N THR A 171 7.22 -0.14 -13.49
CA THR A 171 7.49 1.05 -12.66
C THR A 171 6.33 2.05 -12.72
N PRO A 172 5.12 1.66 -12.27
CA PRO A 172 3.98 2.56 -12.28
C PRO A 172 4.18 3.69 -11.27
N GLN A 173 3.68 4.87 -11.60
CA GLN A 173 3.62 6.00 -10.66
C GLN A 173 2.48 5.83 -9.65
N VAL A 174 1.40 5.17 -10.07
CA VAL A 174 0.25 4.83 -9.22
C VAL A 174 -0.01 3.33 -9.32
N MET A 175 -0.01 2.65 -8.18
CA MET A 175 -0.28 1.21 -8.11
C MET A 175 -1.61 0.99 -7.40
N PHE A 176 -2.54 0.31 -8.06
CA PHE A 176 -3.77 -0.17 -7.44
C PHE A 176 -3.64 -1.63 -7.05
N ASP A 177 -4.16 -1.96 -5.88
CA ASP A 177 -4.25 -3.34 -5.37
C ASP A 177 -5.71 -3.78 -5.43
N LEU A 178 -5.98 -4.82 -6.23
CA LEU A 178 -7.28 -5.47 -6.32
C LEU A 178 -7.24 -6.77 -5.52
N TYR A 179 -8.03 -6.86 -4.49
CA TYR A 179 -8.22 -8.07 -3.72
C TYR A 179 -9.65 -8.58 -3.89
N ILE A 180 -9.80 -9.79 -4.43
CA ILE A 180 -11.09 -10.45 -4.56
C ILE A 180 -11.06 -11.73 -3.74
N ARG A 181 -12.03 -11.89 -2.84
CA ARG A 181 -12.26 -13.12 -2.11
C ARG A 181 -13.74 -13.50 -2.22
N ASP A 182 -13.98 -14.71 -2.71
CA ASP A 182 -15.34 -15.19 -3.01
C ASP A 182 -16.07 -14.20 -3.93
N ARG A 183 -17.06 -13.50 -3.43
CA ARG A 183 -17.84 -12.48 -4.17
C ARG A 183 -17.54 -11.05 -3.74
N LYS A 184 -16.57 -10.83 -2.86
CA LYS A 184 -16.23 -9.51 -2.36
C LYS A 184 -14.94 -9.00 -2.99
N ALA A 185 -15.04 -7.85 -3.69
CA ALA A 185 -13.90 -7.14 -4.25
C ALA A 185 -13.56 -5.91 -3.41
N THR A 186 -12.27 -5.67 -3.20
CA THR A 186 -11.74 -4.47 -2.55
C THR A 186 -10.67 -3.88 -3.45
N ILE A 187 -10.78 -2.58 -3.73
CA ILE A 187 -9.78 -1.81 -4.48
C ILE A 187 -9.11 -0.84 -3.53
N SER A 188 -7.79 -0.83 -3.55
CA SER A 188 -6.98 0.06 -2.71
C SER A 188 -5.87 0.70 -3.54
N VAL A 189 -5.40 1.89 -3.12
CA VAL A 189 -4.17 2.47 -3.64
C VAL A 189 -3.00 2.02 -2.76
N ASN A 190 -1.92 1.57 -3.40
CA ASN A 190 -0.67 1.25 -2.72
C ASN A 190 0.11 2.56 -2.50
N THR A 191 0.28 2.94 -1.24
CA THR A 191 0.95 4.18 -0.85
C THR A 191 2.45 4.01 -0.62
N SER A 192 2.95 2.77 -0.61
CA SER A 192 4.38 2.49 -0.43
C SER A 192 5.18 2.62 -1.74
N GLY A 193 4.53 2.49 -2.90
CA GLY A 193 5.19 2.42 -4.20
C GLY A 193 5.90 1.08 -4.38
N VAL A 194 7.21 1.03 -4.11
CA VAL A 194 7.96 -0.23 -4.05
C VAL A 194 7.71 -0.96 -2.73
N PRO A 195 7.84 -2.30 -2.69
CA PRO A 195 7.71 -3.05 -1.45
C PRO A 195 8.69 -2.56 -0.38
N LEU A 196 8.22 -2.41 0.87
CA LEU A 196 9.00 -1.84 1.97
C LEU A 196 10.21 -2.71 2.39
N PHE A 197 10.28 -3.97 1.98
CA PHE A 197 11.47 -4.78 2.17
C PHE A 197 12.64 -4.35 1.26
N GLN A 198 12.40 -3.65 0.17
CA GLN A 198 13.44 -3.08 -0.69
C GLN A 198 14.04 -1.82 -0.06
N ARG A 199 14.77 -1.99 1.04
CA ARG A 199 15.29 -0.87 1.85
C ARG A 199 16.52 -0.21 1.27
N GLY A 200 17.18 -0.85 0.30
CA GLY A 200 18.30 -0.27 -0.47
C GLY A 200 19.63 -0.20 0.29
N TYR A 201 19.77 -0.88 1.42
CA TYR A 201 21.04 -0.93 2.16
C TYR A 201 22.01 -2.01 1.66
N ARG A 202 21.53 -2.96 0.85
CA ARG A 202 22.38 -4.02 0.30
C ARG A 202 23.17 -3.52 -0.89
N GLU A 203 24.50 -3.54 -0.75
CA GLU A 203 25.43 -3.24 -1.86
C GLU A 203 25.68 -4.48 -2.72
N SER A 204 25.71 -5.67 -2.10
CA SER A 204 25.80 -6.96 -2.79
C SER A 204 24.81 -7.95 -2.17
N ALA A 205 24.05 -8.63 -3.01
CA ALA A 205 23.19 -9.73 -2.57
C ALA A 205 23.91 -11.06 -2.84
N GLY A 206 24.02 -11.90 -1.82
CA GLY A 206 24.38 -13.31 -2.01
C GLY A 206 23.28 -14.05 -2.81
N GLU A 207 23.50 -15.33 -3.13
CA GLU A 207 22.58 -16.12 -3.97
C GLU A 207 21.14 -16.19 -3.43
N ALA A 208 20.93 -16.11 -2.10
CA ALA A 208 19.59 -16.18 -1.48
C ALA A 208 19.52 -15.33 -0.19
N PRO A 209 19.46 -13.99 -0.30
CA PRO A 209 19.40 -13.14 0.87
C PRO A 209 18.07 -13.28 1.62
N LEU A 210 18.12 -13.27 2.96
CA LEU A 210 16.92 -13.24 3.79
C LEU A 210 16.10 -11.96 3.50
N ASN A 211 14.79 -12.10 3.34
CA ASN A 211 13.90 -10.95 3.14
C ASN A 211 13.87 -10.08 4.40
N GLU A 212 13.97 -8.77 4.26
CA GLU A 212 14.08 -7.80 5.35
C GLU A 212 12.84 -7.79 6.26
N VAL A 213 11.65 -7.91 5.69
CA VAL A 213 10.39 -7.99 6.45
C VAL A 213 10.36 -9.28 7.28
N VAL A 214 10.85 -10.39 6.73
CA VAL A 214 10.94 -11.66 7.46
C VAL A 214 11.98 -11.54 8.57
N ALA A 215 13.14 -10.96 8.30
CA ALA A 215 14.18 -10.74 9.30
C ALA A 215 13.68 -9.89 10.47
N ALA A 216 13.05 -8.75 10.19
CA ALA A 216 12.45 -7.88 11.21
C ALA A 216 11.40 -8.62 12.05
N GLY A 217 10.55 -9.42 11.40
CA GLY A 217 9.53 -10.22 12.07
C GLY A 217 10.13 -11.29 12.97
N LEU A 218 11.16 -11.99 12.53
CA LEU A 218 11.87 -13.01 13.32
C LEU A 218 12.53 -12.41 14.57
N VAL A 219 13.21 -11.27 14.43
CA VAL A 219 13.81 -10.56 15.57
C VAL A 219 12.74 -10.16 16.59
N ARG A 220 11.58 -9.67 16.13
CA ARG A 220 10.46 -9.33 17.02
C ARG A 220 9.89 -10.55 17.73
N LEU A 221 9.59 -11.59 16.99
CA LEU A 221 8.99 -12.83 17.51
C LEU A 221 9.97 -13.64 18.38
N SER A 222 11.29 -13.38 18.31
CA SER A 222 12.28 -14.03 19.18
C SER A 222 12.14 -13.64 20.64
N GLY A 223 11.39 -12.56 20.96
CA GLY A 223 11.28 -12.04 22.32
C GLY A 223 12.55 -11.34 22.82
N TRP A 224 13.50 -10.99 21.93
CA TRP A 224 14.70 -10.26 22.32
C TRP A 224 14.35 -8.90 22.95
N ASP A 225 14.91 -8.65 24.12
CA ASP A 225 14.64 -7.46 24.96
C ASP A 225 15.33 -6.18 24.48
N ARG A 226 16.08 -6.24 23.37
CA ARG A 226 16.90 -5.16 22.80
C ARG A 226 18.01 -4.62 23.72
N LYS A 227 18.31 -5.33 24.82
CA LYS A 227 19.36 -4.97 25.80
C LYS A 227 20.42 -6.06 25.91
N SER A 228 20.01 -7.32 25.90
CA SER A 228 20.92 -8.46 25.90
C SER A 228 21.69 -8.55 24.57
N THR A 229 22.85 -9.22 24.59
CA THR A 229 23.65 -9.42 23.40
C THR A 229 22.89 -10.29 22.39
N PHE A 230 22.73 -9.80 21.17
CA PHE A 230 22.18 -10.54 20.04
C PHE A 230 23.34 -11.07 19.19
N VAL A 231 23.38 -12.37 18.95
CA VAL A 231 24.44 -13.02 18.16
C VAL A 231 23.84 -13.84 17.04
N ASP A 232 24.28 -13.58 15.82
CA ASP A 232 23.95 -14.37 14.64
C ASP A 232 25.23 -15.03 14.10
N PRO A 233 25.48 -16.31 14.44
CA PRO A 233 26.72 -17.01 14.04
C PRO A 233 26.76 -17.34 12.55
N PHE A 234 25.64 -17.23 11.84
CA PHE A 234 25.52 -17.52 10.39
C PHE A 234 24.98 -16.28 9.65
N CYS A 235 25.45 -15.11 9.99
CA CYS A 235 24.86 -13.82 9.63
C CYS A 235 24.71 -13.57 8.10
N GLY A 236 25.47 -14.26 7.25
CA GLY A 236 25.44 -14.03 5.81
C GLY A 236 25.69 -12.56 5.47
N SER A 237 24.70 -11.90 4.86
CA SER A 237 24.74 -10.46 4.58
C SER A 237 24.37 -9.57 5.79
N GLY A 238 24.23 -10.13 6.98
CA GLY A 238 23.91 -9.40 8.21
C GLY A 238 22.48 -8.90 8.31
N THR A 239 21.53 -9.45 7.54
CA THR A 239 20.15 -8.93 7.48
C THR A 239 19.48 -8.92 8.85
N LEU A 240 19.60 -9.98 9.66
CA LEU A 240 19.03 -10.02 11.02
C LEU A 240 19.63 -8.95 11.94
N LEU A 241 20.93 -8.67 11.79
CA LEU A 241 21.62 -7.68 12.62
C LEU A 241 21.30 -6.23 12.23
N ILE A 242 20.86 -6.02 10.99
CA ILE A 242 20.48 -4.69 10.47
C ILE A 242 19.03 -4.36 10.86
N GLU A 243 18.15 -5.35 10.85
CA GLU A 243 16.73 -5.19 11.16
C GLU A 243 16.45 -5.14 12.64
#